data_5be2fd84b8f4f515ccfb9ecfef70a15a
#
_entry.id   5be2fd84b8f4f515ccfb9ecfef70a15a
#
_cell.length_a   1.000
_cell.length_b   1.000
_cell.length_c   1.000
_cell.angle_alpha   90.00
_cell.angle_beta   90.00
_cell.angle_gamma   90.00
#
_symmetry.space_group_name_H-M   'P 1'
#
loop_
_entity.id
_entity.type
_entity.pdbx_description
1 polymer ?
#
loop_
_entity_poly.entity_id
_entity_poly.type
_entity_poly.pdbx_seq_one_letter_code
_entity_poly.pdbx_strand_id
1 'polypeptide(L)'
;MSSTGPPAKVVRSTKAVTAAKARTTKATRRSTTSATPTPDPTGEAGAGRGHGRGAGRGGGRGRGLYNRQMQRSNERWPLAASLVSWLFRHPELVLALLGKQAPIQVNGRVLNRSTQALLEVSKRLEGVTGGGDTGEGLGDPLVMRKQLQRMALIAMPIRTDVHVVGRLIPATESPEGSNGIPVRIYRRFGTGVGSGVGLGARPPAIVYYHGGGWVTGDLISHDASCRLLAAVSGCVVVAVDYRLAPEDPFPAAVDDALAAYAWVCGHADELRIAEDRVGVMGDSAGGNLAAAVALLTRKGASVPTASAVTVAPGIPAPFAQGLLYPGLSARFDSESIRIFGEGFFLTLQSMKGFRRAYLPDQADWELAAASPLLADEVDGVAPALVVTAGFDPLCDDGQAYADKLTSAGVEVEYRCYDDQVHGFFNMGILADSLALSIEVCDAMGRMMHRDDPTPTEE
;
A
#
# COMPACT_ATOMS: atom_id res chain seq x y z
N MET A 1 28.76 44.71 -25.52
CA MET A 1 29.25 44.14 -26.80
C MET A 1 28.76 42.71 -26.82
N SER A 2 27.77 42.51 -27.65
CA SER A 2 27.06 41.24 -27.88
C SER A 2 27.83 40.35 -28.87
N SER A 3 27.90 39.07 -28.63
CA SER A 3 28.22 38.11 -29.66
C SER A 3 27.29 36.88 -29.53
N THR A 4 26.39 36.79 -30.48
CA THR A 4 25.48 35.69 -30.75
C THR A 4 26.17 34.65 -31.59
N GLY A 5 26.13 33.37 -31.17
CA GLY A 5 26.54 32.20 -31.97
C GLY A 5 25.31 31.48 -32.56
N PRO A 6 25.42 30.79 -33.71
CA PRO A 6 24.29 30.32 -34.51
C PRO A 6 23.71 29.00 -34.07
N PRO A 7 22.46 28.64 -34.49
CA PRO A 7 21.76 27.44 -34.04
C PRO A 7 22.15 26.17 -34.82
N ALA A 8 22.13 25.04 -34.10
CA ALA A 8 22.45 23.72 -34.67
C ALA A 8 21.30 23.13 -35.48
N LYS A 9 21.64 22.47 -36.58
CA LYS A 9 20.74 21.87 -37.58
C LYS A 9 20.15 20.53 -37.09
N VAL A 10 18.84 20.39 -37.28
CA VAL A 10 18.09 19.13 -37.16
C VAL A 10 18.27 18.32 -38.45
N VAL A 11 18.73 17.07 -38.33
CA VAL A 11 18.76 16.10 -39.41
C VAL A 11 17.68 15.06 -39.18
N ARG A 12 16.69 14.99 -40.06
CA ARG A 12 15.68 13.92 -40.12
C ARG A 12 16.22 12.79 -41.02
N SER A 13 16.20 11.56 -40.48
CA SER A 13 16.45 10.36 -41.30
C SER A 13 15.18 9.51 -41.33
N THR A 14 14.58 9.40 -42.52
CA THR A 14 13.52 8.44 -42.87
C THR A 14 14.15 7.13 -43.35
N LYS A 15 13.81 5.99 -42.76
CA LYS A 15 14.01 4.67 -43.38
C LYS A 15 12.72 3.85 -43.34
N ALA A 16 12.34 3.39 -44.51
CA ALA A 16 11.17 2.59 -44.79
C ALA A 16 11.32 1.16 -44.27
N VAL A 17 10.21 0.59 -43.75
CA VAL A 17 10.10 -0.80 -43.34
C VAL A 17 9.23 -1.56 -44.34
N THR A 18 9.77 -2.61 -44.92
CA THR A 18 9.18 -3.54 -45.88
C THR A 18 8.32 -4.58 -45.15
N ALA A 19 7.12 -4.82 -45.63
CA ALA A 19 6.17 -5.79 -45.10
C ALA A 19 6.52 -7.23 -45.53
N ALA A 20 6.43 -8.18 -44.61
CA ALA A 20 6.45 -9.62 -44.88
C ALA A 20 5.10 -10.25 -44.50
N LYS A 21 4.49 -10.94 -45.47
CA LYS A 21 3.24 -11.71 -45.40
C LYS A 21 3.44 -13.04 -44.66
N ALA A 22 2.56 -13.32 -43.67
CA ALA A 22 2.46 -14.64 -43.06
C ALA A 22 1.30 -15.44 -43.65
N ARG A 23 1.55 -16.72 -43.87
CA ARG A 23 0.62 -17.73 -44.40
C ARG A 23 -0.19 -18.35 -43.28
N THR A 24 -1.49 -18.45 -43.51
CA THR A 24 -2.48 -19.24 -42.79
C THR A 24 -2.36 -20.74 -43.06
N THR A 25 -2.43 -21.57 -42.02
CA THR A 25 -2.81 -22.98 -42.13
C THR A 25 -3.94 -23.30 -41.12
N LYS A 26 -5.02 -23.85 -41.74
CA LYS A 26 -6.21 -24.42 -41.06
C LYS A 26 -5.85 -25.80 -40.48
N ALA A 27 -6.35 -26.10 -39.29
CA ALA A 27 -6.55 -27.48 -38.85
C ALA A 27 -7.86 -27.65 -38.06
N THR A 28 -8.49 -28.72 -38.27
CA THR A 28 -9.84 -29.17 -38.23
C THR A 28 -10.35 -29.55 -36.83
N ARG A 29 -11.65 -29.32 -36.63
CA ARG A 29 -12.55 -29.78 -35.54
C ARG A 29 -12.54 -31.30 -35.36
N ARG A 30 -12.61 -31.74 -34.10
CA ARG A 30 -13.35 -32.96 -33.72
C ARG A 30 -14.08 -32.76 -32.38
N SER A 31 -15.38 -32.97 -32.43
CA SER A 31 -16.34 -33.02 -31.35
C SER A 31 -16.42 -34.42 -30.73
N THR A 32 -16.57 -34.53 -29.40
CA THR A 32 -17.23 -35.66 -28.78
C THR A 32 -18.04 -35.21 -27.57
N THR A 33 -19.30 -35.56 -27.59
CA THR A 33 -20.38 -35.45 -26.60
C THR A 33 -20.31 -36.54 -25.56
N SER A 34 -20.67 -36.26 -24.29
CA SER A 34 -21.50 -37.15 -23.41
C SER A 34 -21.77 -36.38 -22.09
N ALA A 35 -22.96 -36.00 -21.80
CA ALA A 35 -24.04 -36.64 -21.05
C ALA A 35 -23.90 -36.59 -19.52
N THR A 36 -24.80 -35.82 -18.94
CA THR A 36 -25.21 -35.70 -17.51
C THR A 36 -25.73 -37.02 -16.90
N PRO A 37 -25.81 -37.13 -15.54
CA PRO A 37 -27.14 -36.99 -14.94
C PRO A 37 -27.18 -36.25 -13.58
N THR A 38 -28.26 -35.55 -13.36
CA THR A 38 -28.83 -35.07 -12.10
C THR A 38 -29.34 -36.19 -11.22
N PRO A 39 -29.54 -35.96 -9.88
CA PRO A 39 -30.89 -36.13 -9.35
C PRO A 39 -31.33 -34.99 -8.39
N ASP A 40 -32.62 -34.83 -8.37
CA ASP A 40 -33.54 -33.94 -7.69
C ASP A 40 -34.11 -34.61 -6.39
N PRO A 41 -35.09 -34.00 -5.71
CA PRO A 41 -35.00 -33.27 -4.43
C PRO A 41 -35.82 -33.94 -3.31
N THR A 42 -35.99 -33.28 -2.17
CA THR A 42 -37.20 -33.11 -1.34
C THR A 42 -36.88 -32.74 0.11
N GLY A 43 -37.73 -31.88 0.72
CA GLY A 43 -37.91 -31.79 2.16
C GLY A 43 -38.18 -30.35 2.68
N GLU A 44 -39.41 -29.86 2.54
CA GLU A 44 -40.36 -29.14 3.41
C GLU A 44 -39.83 -28.57 4.73
N ALA A 45 -40.02 -27.30 5.03
CA ALA A 45 -41.14 -26.46 5.49
C ALA A 45 -41.03 -26.15 7.01
N GLY A 46 -41.19 -24.89 7.34
CA GLY A 46 -41.35 -24.43 8.73
C GLY A 46 -41.52 -22.89 8.80
N ALA A 47 -42.76 -22.42 8.90
CA ALA A 47 -43.15 -21.01 8.96
C ALA A 47 -43.02 -20.42 10.39
N GLY A 48 -42.67 -19.15 10.50
CA GLY A 48 -42.78 -18.37 11.72
C GLY A 48 -42.87 -16.86 11.42
N ARG A 49 -44.10 -16.30 11.60
CA ARG A 49 -44.46 -14.87 11.43
C ARG A 49 -44.04 -14.06 12.67
N GLY A 50 -43.58 -12.84 12.49
CA GLY A 50 -43.44 -11.85 13.55
C GLY A 50 -43.35 -10.43 12.99
N HIS A 51 -44.46 -9.65 13.18
CA HIS A 51 -44.60 -8.24 12.81
C HIS A 51 -43.81 -7.30 13.77
N GLY A 52 -43.27 -6.22 13.25
CA GLY A 52 -42.78 -5.08 14.07
C GLY A 52 -42.35 -3.90 13.21
N ARG A 53 -43.29 -2.92 13.05
CA ARG A 53 -43.06 -1.61 12.42
C ARG A 53 -42.32 -0.68 13.40
N GLY A 54 -41.38 0.16 12.92
CA GLY A 54 -40.83 1.25 13.69
C GLY A 54 -39.93 2.14 12.82
N ALA A 55 -40.50 3.22 12.28
CA ALA A 55 -39.78 4.28 11.57
C ALA A 55 -39.15 5.25 12.58
N GLY A 56 -37.88 5.63 12.35
CA GLY A 56 -37.18 6.65 13.13
C GLY A 56 -36.07 7.33 12.34
N ARG A 57 -36.36 8.49 11.75
CA ARG A 57 -35.36 9.45 11.20
C ARG A 57 -34.66 10.13 12.36
N GLY A 58 -33.30 10.16 12.37
CA GLY A 58 -32.54 10.89 13.38
C GLY A 58 -31.03 10.91 13.14
N GLY A 59 -30.52 12.03 12.63
CA GLY A 59 -29.34 12.71 13.10
C GLY A 59 -27.93 12.14 12.82
N GLY A 60 -27.30 12.63 11.76
CA GLY A 60 -25.90 12.32 11.38
C GLY A 60 -24.78 12.82 12.31
N ARG A 61 -25.05 13.40 13.49
CA ARG A 61 -24.02 13.86 14.46
C ARG A 61 -23.62 12.80 15.51
N GLY A 62 -24.41 11.76 15.71
CA GLY A 62 -24.12 10.70 16.70
C GLY A 62 -23.13 9.63 16.19
N ARG A 63 -22.96 9.46 14.89
CA ARG A 63 -22.11 8.40 14.32
C ARG A 63 -20.61 8.60 14.59
N GLY A 64 -20.12 9.84 14.56
CA GLY A 64 -18.69 10.12 14.77
C GLY A 64 -18.22 9.88 16.22
N LEU A 65 -19.04 10.22 17.21
CA LEU A 65 -18.72 10.00 18.62
C LEU A 65 -18.90 8.52 19.03
N TYR A 66 -19.93 7.87 18.51
CA TYR A 66 -20.17 6.42 18.72
C TYR A 66 -19.04 5.56 18.11
N ASN A 67 -18.57 5.89 16.91
CA ASN A 67 -17.43 5.22 16.30
C ASN A 67 -16.13 5.40 17.10
N ARG A 68 -15.84 6.60 17.63
CA ARG A 68 -14.64 6.85 18.45
C ARG A 68 -14.66 6.09 19.79
N GLN A 69 -15.83 5.94 20.39
CA GLN A 69 -15.97 5.23 21.66
C GLN A 69 -15.92 3.70 21.47
N MET A 70 -16.53 3.16 20.39
CA MET A 70 -16.42 1.76 19.99
C MET A 70 -15.00 1.40 19.53
N GLN A 71 -14.28 2.32 18.88
CA GLN A 71 -12.89 2.10 18.47
C GLN A 71 -11.98 1.78 19.67
N ARG A 72 -12.10 2.51 20.78
CA ARG A 72 -11.25 2.34 21.96
C ARG A 72 -11.52 1.05 22.75
N SER A 73 -12.74 0.53 22.74
CA SER A 73 -13.11 -0.69 23.48
C SER A 73 -12.59 -1.97 22.86
N ASN A 74 -12.24 -1.94 21.56
CA ASN A 74 -11.80 -3.10 20.79
C ASN A 74 -10.29 -3.13 20.54
N GLU A 75 -9.53 -2.22 21.17
CA GLU A 75 -8.08 -2.17 21.08
C GLU A 75 -7.45 -2.90 22.26
N ARG A 76 -6.47 -3.76 21.97
CA ARG A 76 -5.64 -4.40 23.00
C ARG A 76 -4.18 -4.02 22.80
N TRP A 77 -3.60 -3.55 23.89
CA TRP A 77 -2.17 -3.28 23.98
C TRP A 77 -1.49 -4.39 24.79
N PRO A 78 -0.34 -4.93 24.37
CA PRO A 78 0.54 -5.64 25.29
C PRO A 78 0.88 -4.75 26.49
N LEU A 79 0.97 -5.29 27.70
CA LEU A 79 1.20 -4.48 28.92
C LEU A 79 2.43 -3.56 28.81
N ALA A 80 3.52 -4.09 28.24
CA ALA A 80 4.74 -3.31 27.98
C ALA A 80 4.47 -2.12 27.03
N ALA A 81 3.72 -2.34 25.96
CA ALA A 81 3.38 -1.31 24.98
C ALA A 81 2.47 -0.23 25.57
N SER A 82 1.57 -0.58 26.51
CA SER A 82 0.75 0.41 27.21
C SER A 82 1.58 1.39 28.04
N LEU A 83 2.62 0.90 28.73
CA LEU A 83 3.53 1.76 29.50
C LEU A 83 4.35 2.67 28.57
N VAL A 84 4.89 2.11 27.49
CA VAL A 84 5.66 2.88 26.50
C VAL A 84 4.78 3.92 25.82
N SER A 85 3.55 3.58 25.43
CA SER A 85 2.59 4.53 24.85
C SER A 85 2.24 5.64 25.84
N TRP A 86 2.06 5.31 27.14
CA TRP A 86 1.84 6.33 28.16
C TRP A 86 3.02 7.31 28.26
N LEU A 87 4.25 6.81 28.20
CA LEU A 87 5.45 7.63 28.24
C LEU A 87 5.51 8.63 27.08
N PHE A 88 5.22 8.18 25.85
CA PHE A 88 5.20 9.05 24.67
C PHE A 88 3.99 9.99 24.57
N ARG A 89 2.97 9.84 25.44
CA ARG A 89 1.93 10.85 25.63
C ARG A 89 2.41 12.05 26.45
N HIS A 90 3.60 11.94 27.06
CA HIS A 90 4.26 13.01 27.79
C HIS A 90 5.65 13.32 27.19
N PRO A 91 5.72 13.70 25.90
CA PRO A 91 6.99 13.84 25.17
C PRO A 91 7.91 14.88 25.84
N GLU A 92 7.36 15.93 26.43
CA GLU A 92 8.14 16.97 27.11
C GLU A 92 8.92 16.42 28.31
N LEU A 93 8.34 15.48 29.06
CA LEU A 93 9.04 14.79 30.15
C LEU A 93 10.19 13.93 29.59
N VAL A 94 9.94 13.17 28.55
CA VAL A 94 10.99 12.33 27.90
C VAL A 94 12.11 13.20 27.38
N LEU A 95 11.80 14.26 26.64
CA LEU A 95 12.77 15.18 26.05
C LEU A 95 13.57 15.93 27.13
N ALA A 96 12.93 16.33 28.24
CA ALA A 96 13.60 16.95 29.37
C ALA A 96 14.62 16.00 30.03
N LEU A 97 14.25 14.73 30.26
CA LEU A 97 15.14 13.70 30.81
C LEU A 97 16.31 13.39 29.87
N LEU A 98 16.12 13.56 28.56
CA LEU A 98 17.16 13.38 27.56
C LEU A 98 18.00 14.65 27.33
N GLY A 99 17.68 15.79 27.97
CA GLY A 99 18.34 17.07 27.74
C GLY A 99 18.06 17.69 26.37
N LYS A 100 16.90 17.35 25.74
CA LYS A 100 16.52 17.71 24.37
C LYS A 100 15.20 18.46 24.32
N GLN A 101 15.15 19.66 24.91
CA GLN A 101 13.91 20.43 25.05
C GLN A 101 13.50 21.23 23.80
N ALA A 102 14.49 21.68 23.00
CA ALA A 102 14.18 22.49 21.82
C ALA A 102 13.45 21.69 20.74
N PRO A 103 12.36 22.23 20.13
CA PRO A 103 11.74 21.63 18.98
C PRO A 103 12.70 21.53 17.80
N ILE A 104 12.67 20.41 17.07
CA ILE A 104 13.37 20.27 15.79
C ILE A 104 12.54 21.01 14.74
N GLN A 105 13.19 21.96 14.07
CA GLN A 105 12.57 22.75 13.01
C GLN A 105 13.46 22.73 11.77
N VAL A 106 12.90 22.40 10.61
CA VAL A 106 13.58 22.39 9.31
C VAL A 106 12.66 22.98 8.25
N ASN A 107 13.13 23.95 7.50
CA ASN A 107 12.38 24.61 6.41
C ASN A 107 10.98 25.08 6.81
N GLY A 108 10.83 25.64 8.01
CA GLY A 108 9.55 26.13 8.53
C GLY A 108 8.61 25.04 9.09
N ARG A 109 8.92 23.76 8.92
CA ARG A 109 8.20 22.65 9.54
C ARG A 109 8.73 22.39 10.93
N VAL A 110 7.83 22.01 11.85
CA VAL A 110 8.18 21.65 13.24
C VAL A 110 7.86 20.19 13.45
N LEU A 111 8.85 19.38 13.81
CA LEU A 111 8.66 17.95 14.04
C LEU A 111 7.73 17.71 15.24
N ASN A 112 6.80 16.76 15.10
CA ASN A 112 5.92 16.32 16.17
C ASN A 112 6.73 15.93 17.42
N ARG A 113 6.32 16.40 18.59
CA ARG A 113 7.08 16.23 19.83
C ARG A 113 7.18 14.79 20.29
N SER A 114 6.14 13.99 20.12
CA SER A 114 6.16 12.55 20.43
C SER A 114 7.10 11.81 19.48
N THR A 115 7.12 12.17 18.20
CA THR A 115 8.03 11.65 17.20
C THR A 115 9.49 12.06 17.51
N GLN A 116 9.72 13.32 17.90
CA GLN A 116 11.05 13.78 18.34
C GLN A 116 11.54 12.96 19.54
N ALA A 117 10.67 12.74 20.54
CA ALA A 117 11.04 11.92 21.70
C ALA A 117 11.40 10.49 21.31
N LEU A 118 10.65 9.89 20.38
CA LEU A 118 10.96 8.54 19.86
C LEU A 118 12.32 8.50 19.17
N LEU A 119 12.62 9.46 18.29
CA LEU A 119 13.92 9.54 17.60
C LEU A 119 15.08 9.70 18.57
N GLU A 120 14.95 10.54 19.60
CA GLU A 120 16.01 10.76 20.58
C GLU A 120 16.23 9.51 21.48
N VAL A 121 15.17 8.79 21.82
CA VAL A 121 15.28 7.50 22.54
C VAL A 121 15.96 6.45 21.64
N SER A 122 15.58 6.33 20.39
CA SER A 122 16.16 5.38 19.43
C SER A 122 17.66 5.62 19.24
N LYS A 123 18.09 6.87 19.01
CA LYS A 123 19.51 7.24 18.90
C LYS A 123 20.33 6.84 20.13
N ARG A 124 19.77 6.99 21.33
CA ARG A 124 20.45 6.56 22.55
C ARG A 124 20.58 5.04 22.67
N LEU A 125 19.55 4.31 22.30
CA LEU A 125 19.58 2.85 22.32
C LEU A 125 20.58 2.29 21.31
N GLU A 126 20.66 2.85 20.11
CA GLU A 126 21.67 2.49 19.10
C GLU A 126 23.09 2.71 19.61
N GLY A 127 23.36 3.84 20.28
CA GLY A 127 24.65 4.15 20.88
C GLY A 127 25.05 3.18 22.02
N VAL A 128 24.08 2.57 22.72
CA VAL A 128 24.33 1.59 23.79
C VAL A 128 24.49 0.17 23.26
N THR A 129 23.73 -0.19 22.21
CA THR A 129 23.71 -1.55 21.65
C THR A 129 24.80 -1.83 20.62
N GLY A 130 25.61 -0.81 20.27
CA GLY A 130 26.66 -0.95 19.26
C GLY A 130 26.12 -1.22 17.83
N GLY A 131 24.82 -1.03 17.65
CA GLY A 131 24.13 -1.22 16.37
C GLY A 131 24.27 -0.05 15.40
N GLY A 132 25.29 0.81 15.60
CA GLY A 132 25.66 1.88 14.69
C GLY A 132 26.04 1.29 13.33
N ASP A 133 25.55 1.95 12.31
CA ASP A 133 25.80 1.73 10.90
C ASP A 133 27.27 1.33 10.62
N THR A 134 27.50 0.11 10.22
CA THR A 134 28.84 -0.45 9.93
C THR A 134 29.38 0.00 8.56
N GLY A 135 28.96 1.19 8.12
CA GLY A 135 29.73 1.99 7.12
C GLY A 135 29.55 1.63 5.65
N GLU A 136 29.09 0.49 5.19
CA GLU A 136 28.97 0.24 3.73
C GLU A 136 27.94 -0.81 3.30
N GLY A 137 26.96 -1.16 4.11
CA GLY A 137 25.99 -2.17 3.68
C GLY A 137 24.66 -2.13 4.43
N LEU A 138 23.65 -2.70 3.81
CA LEU A 138 22.47 -3.13 4.51
C LEU A 138 22.92 -4.19 5.54
N GLY A 139 22.44 -4.11 6.78
CA GLY A 139 22.70 -5.18 7.77
C GLY A 139 22.16 -6.53 7.30
N ASP A 140 22.41 -7.60 8.05
CA ASP A 140 21.86 -8.92 7.73
C ASP A 140 20.32 -8.85 7.59
N PRO A 141 19.74 -9.17 6.42
CA PRO A 141 18.31 -9.09 6.18
C PRO A 141 17.48 -9.91 7.17
N LEU A 142 17.96 -11.08 7.59
CA LEU A 142 17.27 -11.94 8.55
C LEU A 142 17.22 -11.31 9.96
N VAL A 143 18.26 -10.61 10.35
CA VAL A 143 18.29 -9.86 11.62
C VAL A 143 17.34 -8.68 11.54
N MET A 144 17.36 -7.93 10.45
CA MET A 144 16.48 -6.78 10.22
C MET A 144 14.99 -7.20 10.23
N ARG A 145 14.63 -8.29 9.54
CA ARG A 145 13.27 -8.85 9.53
C ARG A 145 12.79 -9.19 10.94
N LYS A 146 13.62 -9.88 11.74
CA LYS A 146 13.31 -10.20 13.13
C LYS A 146 13.18 -8.96 14.03
N GLN A 147 14.00 -7.95 13.81
CA GLN A 147 13.91 -6.68 14.56
C GLN A 147 12.60 -5.98 14.24
N LEU A 148 12.22 -5.87 12.96
CA LEU A 148 10.98 -5.25 12.53
C LEU A 148 9.76 -5.96 13.12
N GLN A 149 9.72 -7.29 13.08
CA GLN A 149 8.66 -8.07 13.73
C GLN A 149 8.55 -7.78 15.23
N ARG A 150 9.68 -7.70 15.96
CA ARG A 150 9.68 -7.39 17.40
C ARG A 150 9.18 -5.97 17.68
N MET A 151 9.59 -5.00 16.87
CA MET A 151 9.12 -3.62 16.98
C MET A 151 7.62 -3.52 16.72
N ALA A 152 7.12 -4.20 15.71
CA ALA A 152 5.70 -4.20 15.35
C ALA A 152 4.79 -4.69 16.48
N LEU A 153 5.25 -5.62 17.33
CA LEU A 153 4.46 -6.11 18.48
C LEU A 153 4.11 -5.01 19.50
N ILE A 154 4.87 -3.93 19.53
CA ILE A 154 4.65 -2.81 20.46
C ILE A 154 4.26 -1.51 19.73
N ALA A 155 4.38 -1.48 18.41
CA ALA A 155 4.23 -0.26 17.63
C ALA A 155 2.77 0.18 17.47
N MET A 156 1.81 -0.74 17.48
CA MET A 156 0.40 -0.45 17.26
C MET A 156 -0.54 -1.28 18.16
N PRO A 157 -1.72 -0.72 18.53
CA PRO A 157 -2.74 -1.49 19.22
C PRO A 157 -3.38 -2.52 18.28
N ILE A 158 -3.62 -3.73 18.80
CA ILE A 158 -4.28 -4.78 18.03
C ILE A 158 -5.80 -4.60 18.11
N ARG A 159 -6.46 -4.48 16.95
CA ARG A 159 -7.92 -4.48 16.84
C ARG A 159 -8.47 -5.90 17.00
N THR A 160 -9.36 -6.07 17.97
CA THR A 160 -9.98 -7.38 18.29
C THR A 160 -11.32 -7.60 17.57
N ASP A 161 -11.85 -6.57 16.92
CA ASP A 161 -13.09 -6.61 16.13
C ASP A 161 -12.86 -7.00 14.66
N VAL A 162 -11.71 -7.62 14.36
CA VAL A 162 -11.33 -8.07 13.02
C VAL A 162 -11.00 -9.56 13.02
N HIS A 163 -11.72 -10.32 12.20
CA HIS A 163 -11.42 -11.72 11.91
C HIS A 163 -10.28 -11.81 10.90
N VAL A 164 -9.35 -12.74 11.13
CA VAL A 164 -8.15 -12.89 10.30
C VAL A 164 -7.97 -14.35 9.90
N VAL A 165 -7.76 -14.59 8.60
CA VAL A 165 -7.55 -15.92 8.02
C VAL A 165 -6.31 -15.89 7.14
N GLY A 166 -5.38 -16.82 7.35
CA GLY A 166 -4.27 -17.06 6.44
C GLY A 166 -4.71 -17.91 5.25
N ARG A 167 -4.20 -17.61 4.07
CA ARG A 167 -4.39 -18.36 2.82
C ARG A 167 -3.08 -18.44 2.07
N LEU A 168 -2.99 -19.40 1.16
CA LEU A 168 -1.91 -19.51 0.19
C LEU A 168 -2.53 -19.39 -1.21
N ILE A 169 -2.10 -18.42 -2.00
CA ILE A 169 -2.36 -18.39 -3.43
C ILE A 169 -1.55 -19.54 -4.02
N PRO A 170 -2.17 -20.49 -4.75
CA PRO A 170 -1.48 -21.68 -5.25
C PRO A 170 -0.32 -21.32 -6.20
N ALA A 171 0.71 -22.15 -6.27
CA ALA A 171 1.81 -21.97 -7.21
C ALA A 171 1.36 -21.95 -8.69
N THR A 172 0.24 -22.62 -9.01
CA THR A 172 -0.39 -22.59 -10.34
C THR A 172 -1.00 -21.25 -10.72
N GLU A 173 -1.24 -20.38 -9.74
CA GLU A 173 -1.79 -19.02 -9.88
C GLU A 173 -0.77 -17.96 -9.43
N SER A 174 0.48 -18.37 -9.27
CA SER A 174 1.61 -17.53 -8.84
C SER A 174 2.66 -17.47 -9.95
N PRO A 175 3.57 -16.48 -9.95
CA PRO A 175 4.63 -16.38 -10.93
C PRO A 175 5.56 -17.60 -10.93
N GLU A 176 6.22 -17.83 -12.05
CA GLU A 176 7.20 -18.90 -12.20
C GLU A 176 8.29 -18.79 -11.11
N GLY A 177 8.69 -19.92 -10.56
CA GLY A 177 9.65 -19.99 -9.44
C GLY A 177 9.07 -19.68 -8.05
N SER A 178 7.80 -19.28 -7.94
CA SER A 178 7.10 -19.14 -6.68
C SER A 178 6.52 -20.48 -6.20
N ASN A 179 6.65 -20.76 -4.89
CA ASN A 179 5.98 -21.90 -4.23
C ASN A 179 4.54 -21.57 -3.78
N GLY A 180 3.95 -20.50 -4.33
CA GLY A 180 2.71 -19.89 -3.91
C GLY A 180 2.96 -18.64 -3.07
N ILE A 181 1.96 -17.75 -3.02
CA ILE A 181 2.06 -16.47 -2.32
C ILE A 181 1.21 -16.52 -1.04
N PRO A 182 1.81 -16.46 0.16
CA PRO A 182 1.04 -16.38 1.39
C PRO A 182 0.28 -15.04 1.45
N VAL A 183 -0.98 -15.10 1.87
CA VAL A 183 -1.80 -13.91 2.09
C VAL A 183 -2.54 -14.02 3.42
N ARG A 184 -2.90 -12.87 3.98
CA ARG A 184 -3.72 -12.80 5.17
C ARG A 184 -4.92 -11.89 4.92
N ILE A 185 -6.13 -12.43 5.15
CA ILE A 185 -7.40 -11.78 4.87
C ILE A 185 -7.97 -11.27 6.18
N TYR A 186 -8.24 -9.97 6.23
CA TYR A 186 -8.78 -9.26 7.38
C TYR A 186 -10.20 -8.80 7.08
N ARG A 187 -11.12 -9.12 7.98
CA ARG A 187 -12.53 -8.74 7.84
C ARG A 187 -13.08 -8.27 9.19
N ARG A 188 -13.65 -7.09 9.23
CA ARG A 188 -14.30 -6.60 10.44
C ARG A 188 -15.51 -7.47 10.80
N PHE A 189 -15.72 -7.77 12.09
CA PHE A 189 -16.92 -8.44 12.56
C PHE A 189 -18.16 -7.60 12.22
N GLY A 190 -19.21 -8.26 11.72
CA GLY A 190 -20.47 -7.59 11.37
C GLY A 190 -20.48 -6.96 9.97
N THR A 191 -19.36 -6.97 9.22
CA THR A 191 -19.36 -6.66 7.77
C THR A 191 -19.66 -7.92 6.97
N GLY A 192 -20.86 -8.37 7.01
CA GLY A 192 -21.35 -9.57 6.34
C GLY A 192 -22.85 -9.68 6.56
N VAL A 193 -23.52 -10.57 5.85
CA VAL A 193 -24.96 -10.84 5.90
C VAL A 193 -25.55 -10.57 7.31
N GLY A 194 -26.17 -9.39 7.52
CA GLY A 194 -26.83 -9.04 8.79
C GLY A 194 -26.49 -7.69 9.41
N SER A 195 -25.47 -6.96 8.98
CA SER A 195 -25.07 -5.68 9.59
C SER A 195 -25.63 -4.45 8.88
N GLY A 196 -26.96 -4.33 8.73
CA GLY A 196 -27.64 -3.04 8.45
C GLY A 196 -27.23 -2.21 7.21
N VAL A 197 -26.15 -2.57 6.52
CA VAL A 197 -25.85 -2.19 5.14
C VAL A 197 -26.65 -3.18 4.31
N GLY A 198 -27.55 -2.75 3.48
CA GLY A 198 -28.62 -3.51 2.82
C GLY A 198 -28.30 -5.00 2.63
N LEU A 199 -29.19 -5.84 3.11
CA LEU A 199 -29.07 -7.31 3.03
C LEU A 199 -28.63 -7.72 1.61
N GLY A 200 -27.34 -8.04 1.43
CA GLY A 200 -26.79 -8.53 0.16
C GLY A 200 -25.59 -7.80 -0.42
N ALA A 201 -25.26 -6.56 0.01
CA ALA A 201 -24.11 -5.84 -0.55
C ALA A 201 -22.79 -6.44 -0.05
N ARG A 202 -21.90 -6.82 -0.98
CA ARG A 202 -20.55 -7.28 -0.69
C ARG A 202 -19.65 -6.07 -0.40
N PRO A 203 -18.76 -6.14 0.60
CA PRO A 203 -17.83 -5.05 0.87
C PRO A 203 -16.76 -4.93 -0.24
N PRO A 204 -16.23 -3.73 -0.48
CA PRO A 204 -15.02 -3.55 -1.28
C PRO A 204 -13.84 -4.31 -0.68
N ALA A 205 -12.78 -4.51 -1.49
CA ALA A 205 -11.53 -5.10 -1.02
C ALA A 205 -10.34 -4.19 -1.30
N ILE A 206 -9.31 -4.28 -0.46
CA ILE A 206 -8.02 -3.62 -0.62
C ILE A 206 -6.94 -4.70 -0.57
N VAL A 207 -6.17 -4.84 -1.65
CA VAL A 207 -4.94 -5.64 -1.64
C VAL A 207 -3.84 -4.75 -1.07
N TYR A 208 -3.24 -5.18 0.05
CA TYR A 208 -2.27 -4.40 0.80
C TYR A 208 -0.87 -4.99 0.66
N TYR A 209 0.08 -4.16 0.26
CA TYR A 209 1.50 -4.48 0.16
C TYR A 209 2.26 -3.77 1.28
N HIS A 210 2.98 -4.53 2.09
CA HIS A 210 3.70 -3.98 3.23
C HIS A 210 4.95 -3.20 2.82
N GLY A 211 5.39 -2.28 3.68
CA GLY A 211 6.65 -1.57 3.56
C GLY A 211 7.85 -2.42 4.01
N GLY A 212 9.04 -1.81 3.95
CA GLY A 212 10.28 -2.44 4.39
C GLY A 212 11.38 -2.51 3.34
N GLY A 213 11.37 -1.60 2.36
CA GLY A 213 12.43 -1.46 1.35
C GLY A 213 12.60 -2.70 0.46
N TRP A 214 11.53 -3.47 0.24
CA TRP A 214 11.51 -4.75 -0.50
C TRP A 214 12.43 -5.84 0.09
N VAL A 215 13.04 -5.60 1.26
CA VAL A 215 14.00 -6.49 1.94
C VAL A 215 13.45 -7.01 3.25
N THR A 216 12.62 -6.22 3.91
CA THR A 216 12.02 -6.53 5.21
C THR A 216 10.50 -6.36 5.15
N GLY A 217 9.83 -6.64 6.24
CA GLY A 217 8.37 -6.64 6.29
C GLY A 217 7.80 -8.04 6.04
N ASP A 218 6.60 -8.26 6.52
CA ASP A 218 5.82 -9.49 6.37
C ASP A 218 4.40 -9.33 6.93
N LEU A 219 3.62 -10.41 6.92
CA LEU A 219 2.26 -10.46 7.47
C LEU A 219 2.20 -10.28 9.00
N ILE A 220 3.31 -10.43 9.72
CA ILE A 220 3.36 -10.25 11.18
C ILE A 220 3.63 -8.79 11.50
N SER A 221 4.61 -8.19 10.84
CA SER A 221 5.03 -6.82 11.07
C SER A 221 3.93 -5.79 10.75
N HIS A 222 3.03 -6.11 9.81
CA HIS A 222 1.93 -5.22 9.40
C HIS A 222 0.54 -5.71 9.84
N ASP A 223 0.44 -6.75 10.69
CA ASP A 223 -0.85 -7.29 11.17
C ASP A 223 -1.75 -6.23 11.80
N ALA A 224 -1.18 -5.41 12.71
CA ALA A 224 -1.95 -4.40 13.42
C ALA A 224 -2.45 -3.27 12.49
N SER A 225 -1.63 -2.84 11.52
CA SER A 225 -2.00 -1.83 10.53
C SER A 225 -3.08 -2.34 9.57
N CYS A 226 -2.99 -3.59 9.11
CA CYS A 226 -4.02 -4.21 8.28
C CYS A 226 -5.34 -4.42 9.04
N ARG A 227 -5.28 -4.75 10.33
CA ARG A 227 -6.48 -4.80 11.20
C ARG A 227 -7.10 -3.41 11.36
N LEU A 228 -6.28 -2.37 11.58
CA LEU A 228 -6.76 -0.99 11.66
C LEU A 228 -7.45 -0.58 10.35
N LEU A 229 -6.79 -0.83 9.22
CA LEU A 229 -7.33 -0.54 7.89
C LEU A 229 -8.68 -1.24 7.69
N ALA A 230 -8.78 -2.55 7.92
CA ALA A 230 -10.03 -3.28 7.77
C ALA A 230 -11.14 -2.79 8.71
N ALA A 231 -10.79 -2.46 9.97
CA ALA A 231 -11.74 -1.99 10.97
C ALA A 231 -12.31 -0.61 10.66
N VAL A 232 -11.48 0.30 10.13
CA VAL A 232 -11.84 1.70 9.90
C VAL A 232 -12.44 1.90 8.51
N SER A 233 -11.81 1.35 7.47
CA SER A 233 -12.29 1.50 6.09
C SER A 233 -13.59 0.74 5.81
N GLY A 234 -13.87 -0.34 6.57
CA GLY A 234 -14.97 -1.25 6.28
C GLY A 234 -14.73 -2.19 5.10
N CYS A 235 -13.55 -2.13 4.48
CA CYS A 235 -13.15 -3.01 3.39
C CYS A 235 -12.63 -4.35 3.92
N VAL A 236 -12.66 -5.38 3.08
CA VAL A 236 -11.85 -6.57 3.27
C VAL A 236 -10.42 -6.22 2.89
N VAL A 237 -9.44 -6.50 3.76
CA VAL A 237 -8.03 -6.27 3.45
C VAL A 237 -7.36 -7.61 3.18
N VAL A 238 -6.65 -7.72 2.06
CA VAL A 238 -5.84 -8.89 1.70
C VAL A 238 -4.38 -8.46 1.69
N ALA A 239 -3.67 -8.74 2.79
CA ALA A 239 -2.23 -8.46 2.88
C ALA A 239 -1.42 -9.55 2.20
N VAL A 240 -0.42 -9.16 1.44
CA VAL A 240 0.40 -10.03 0.59
C VAL A 240 1.80 -10.18 1.18
N ASP A 241 2.27 -11.41 1.31
CA ASP A 241 3.64 -11.75 1.71
C ASP A 241 4.46 -12.01 0.44
N TYR A 242 4.77 -10.93 -0.26
CA TYR A 242 5.50 -10.98 -1.52
C TYR A 242 6.97 -11.35 -1.29
N ARG A 243 7.63 -11.92 -2.29
CA ARG A 243 9.05 -12.29 -2.25
C ARG A 243 9.94 -11.10 -2.01
N LEU A 244 10.98 -11.28 -1.19
CA LEU A 244 11.85 -10.23 -0.72
C LEU A 244 13.28 -10.37 -1.29
N ALA A 245 13.88 -9.23 -1.55
CA ALA A 245 15.30 -9.11 -1.83
C ALA A 245 16.13 -9.29 -0.53
N PRO A 246 17.40 -9.67 -0.62
CA PRO A 246 18.16 -9.96 -1.85
C PRO A 246 17.92 -11.36 -2.42
N GLU A 247 17.15 -12.22 -1.73
CA GLU A 247 16.91 -13.61 -2.17
C GLU A 247 16.17 -13.62 -3.52
N ASP A 248 15.17 -12.75 -3.66
CA ASP A 248 14.35 -12.59 -4.86
C ASP A 248 14.32 -11.09 -5.26
N PRO A 249 15.32 -10.61 -6.01
CA PRO A 249 15.38 -9.21 -6.43
C PRO A 249 14.28 -8.87 -7.44
N PHE A 250 14.21 -7.63 -7.88
CA PHE A 250 13.32 -7.18 -8.95
C PHE A 250 13.43 -8.11 -10.17
N PRO A 251 12.29 -8.51 -10.78
CA PRO A 251 10.93 -8.00 -10.55
C PRO A 251 10.07 -8.87 -9.61
N ALA A 252 10.63 -9.82 -8.86
CA ALA A 252 9.89 -10.84 -8.12
C ALA A 252 8.75 -10.27 -7.24
N ALA A 253 8.99 -9.16 -6.53
CA ALA A 253 7.97 -8.53 -5.69
C ALA A 253 6.83 -7.91 -6.52
N VAL A 254 7.12 -7.36 -7.70
CA VAL A 254 6.11 -6.80 -8.61
C VAL A 254 5.26 -7.91 -9.21
N ASP A 255 5.89 -9.01 -9.62
CA ASP A 255 5.19 -10.18 -10.16
C ASP A 255 4.22 -10.78 -9.13
N ASP A 256 4.68 -10.94 -7.87
CA ASP A 256 3.83 -11.43 -6.78
C ASP A 256 2.69 -10.45 -6.45
N ALA A 257 2.96 -9.14 -6.50
CA ALA A 257 1.94 -8.12 -6.27
C ALA A 257 0.84 -8.16 -7.34
N LEU A 258 1.22 -8.26 -8.61
CA LEU A 258 0.28 -8.41 -9.73
C LEU A 258 -0.52 -9.70 -9.65
N ALA A 259 0.15 -10.83 -9.37
CA ALA A 259 -0.51 -12.13 -9.26
C ALA A 259 -1.49 -12.16 -8.09
N ALA A 260 -1.12 -11.60 -6.93
CA ALA A 260 -2.01 -11.51 -5.78
C ALA A 260 -3.23 -10.60 -6.07
N TYR A 261 -3.04 -9.48 -6.76
CA TYR A 261 -4.13 -8.61 -7.17
C TYR A 261 -5.08 -9.34 -8.14
N ALA A 262 -4.52 -9.99 -9.17
CA ALA A 262 -5.29 -10.76 -10.14
C ALA A 262 -6.10 -11.89 -9.46
N TRP A 263 -5.45 -12.59 -8.51
CA TRP A 263 -6.11 -13.65 -7.74
C TRP A 263 -7.30 -13.11 -6.93
N VAL A 264 -7.14 -11.99 -6.24
CA VAL A 264 -8.25 -11.37 -5.47
C VAL A 264 -9.41 -11.00 -6.39
N CYS A 265 -9.15 -10.42 -7.56
CA CYS A 265 -10.17 -10.09 -8.55
C CYS A 265 -10.88 -11.36 -9.07
N GLY A 266 -10.13 -12.41 -9.40
CA GLY A 266 -10.65 -13.67 -9.90
C GLY A 266 -11.44 -14.49 -8.88
N HIS A 267 -11.24 -14.25 -7.57
CA HIS A 267 -11.87 -14.98 -6.47
C HIS A 267 -12.86 -14.14 -5.65
N ALA A 268 -13.42 -13.08 -6.25
CA ALA A 268 -14.33 -12.16 -5.57
C ALA A 268 -15.53 -12.86 -4.92
N ASP A 269 -16.10 -13.88 -5.59
CA ASP A 269 -17.20 -14.70 -5.06
C ASP A 269 -16.79 -15.49 -3.82
N GLU A 270 -15.68 -16.21 -3.87
CA GLU A 270 -15.15 -16.99 -2.75
C GLU A 270 -14.81 -16.08 -1.57
N LEU A 271 -14.19 -14.93 -1.86
CA LEU A 271 -13.83 -13.92 -0.88
C LEU A 271 -15.04 -13.11 -0.40
N ARG A 272 -16.22 -13.25 -1.00
CA ARG A 272 -17.43 -12.48 -0.70
C ARG A 272 -17.18 -10.97 -0.68
N ILE A 273 -16.51 -10.47 -1.70
CA ILE A 273 -16.21 -9.05 -1.94
C ILE A 273 -16.93 -8.57 -3.20
N ALA A 274 -17.07 -7.25 -3.36
CA ALA A 274 -17.55 -6.65 -4.59
C ALA A 274 -16.48 -6.81 -5.68
N GLU A 275 -16.83 -7.44 -6.81
CA GLU A 275 -15.87 -7.78 -7.88
C GLU A 275 -15.36 -6.54 -8.63
N ASP A 276 -16.18 -5.49 -8.70
CA ASP A 276 -15.89 -4.20 -9.33
C ASP A 276 -15.20 -3.19 -8.40
N ARG A 277 -15.00 -3.54 -7.12
CA ARG A 277 -14.45 -2.64 -6.08
C ARG A 277 -13.25 -3.24 -5.36
N VAL A 278 -12.24 -3.62 -6.15
CA VAL A 278 -10.94 -4.07 -5.63
C VAL A 278 -9.92 -2.97 -5.85
N GLY A 279 -9.40 -2.41 -4.76
CA GLY A 279 -8.34 -1.40 -4.77
C GLY A 279 -7.00 -1.98 -4.32
N VAL A 280 -5.95 -1.20 -4.47
CA VAL A 280 -4.60 -1.51 -3.99
C VAL A 280 -4.14 -0.46 -2.99
N MET A 281 -3.35 -0.85 -1.99
CA MET A 281 -2.78 0.09 -1.04
C MET A 281 -1.45 -0.45 -0.50
N GLY A 282 -0.55 0.43 -0.12
CA GLY A 282 0.69 0.03 0.54
C GLY A 282 1.46 1.20 1.09
N ASP A 283 2.43 0.90 1.95
CA ASP A 283 3.30 1.88 2.58
C ASP A 283 4.75 1.73 2.11
N SER A 284 5.45 2.83 1.88
CA SER A 284 6.88 2.84 1.48
C SER A 284 7.13 2.00 0.21
N ALA A 285 7.93 0.95 0.29
CA ALA A 285 8.12 -0.04 -0.78
C ALA A 285 6.80 -0.68 -1.23
N GLY A 286 5.86 -0.94 -0.30
CA GLY A 286 4.53 -1.42 -0.65
C GLY A 286 3.68 -0.38 -1.37
N GLY A 287 3.88 0.91 -1.08
CA GLY A 287 3.30 2.02 -1.83
C GLY A 287 3.82 2.07 -3.27
N ASN A 288 5.09 1.76 -3.48
CA ASN A 288 5.64 1.56 -4.82
C ASN A 288 4.95 0.41 -5.55
N LEU A 289 4.81 -0.76 -4.89
CA LEU A 289 4.14 -1.92 -5.50
C LEU A 289 2.67 -1.61 -5.85
N ALA A 290 1.95 -0.89 -4.98
CA ALA A 290 0.58 -0.45 -5.26
C ALA A 290 0.51 0.47 -6.49
N ALA A 291 1.42 1.44 -6.59
CA ALA A 291 1.54 2.33 -7.76
C ALA A 291 1.92 1.55 -9.03
N ALA A 292 2.87 0.60 -8.94
CA ALA A 292 3.26 -0.26 -10.05
C ALA A 292 2.09 -1.11 -10.56
N VAL A 293 1.34 -1.78 -9.67
CA VAL A 293 0.14 -2.55 -10.04
C VAL A 293 -0.89 -1.65 -10.72
N ALA A 294 -1.20 -0.48 -10.16
CA ALA A 294 -2.16 0.44 -10.75
C ALA A 294 -1.71 0.93 -12.14
N LEU A 295 -0.43 1.20 -12.31
CA LEU A 295 0.15 1.63 -13.59
C LEU A 295 0.12 0.52 -14.64
N LEU A 296 0.52 -0.70 -14.26
CA LEU A 296 0.64 -1.84 -15.16
C LEU A 296 -0.72 -2.40 -15.60
N THR A 297 -1.78 -2.20 -14.80
CA THR A 297 -3.14 -2.68 -15.10
C THR A 297 -4.10 -1.57 -15.59
N ARG A 298 -3.59 -0.35 -15.83
CA ARG A 298 -4.43 0.76 -16.32
C ARG A 298 -5.08 0.45 -17.66
N LYS A 299 -6.22 1.03 -17.94
CA LYS A 299 -6.91 0.88 -19.23
C LYS A 299 -6.02 1.37 -20.39
N GLY A 300 -5.84 0.53 -21.40
CA GLY A 300 -5.02 0.87 -22.56
C GLY A 300 -3.51 0.76 -22.35
N ALA A 301 -3.06 0.20 -21.22
CA ALA A 301 -1.66 0.00 -20.96
C ALA A 301 -1.00 -0.81 -22.08
N SER A 302 -0.23 -0.14 -22.93
CA SER A 302 0.89 -0.77 -23.64
C SER A 302 2.15 -0.43 -22.84
N VAL A 303 2.29 -1.03 -21.65
CA VAL A 303 3.54 -0.89 -20.91
C VAL A 303 4.58 -1.58 -21.78
N PRO A 304 5.61 -0.87 -22.25
CA PRO A 304 6.76 -1.54 -22.79
C PRO A 304 7.29 -2.40 -21.64
N THR A 305 6.96 -3.66 -21.68
CA THR A 305 7.61 -4.66 -20.86
C THR A 305 9.06 -4.67 -21.34
N ALA A 306 9.87 -3.80 -20.78
CA ALA A 306 11.28 -4.07 -20.74
C ALA A 306 11.38 -5.38 -19.94
N SER A 307 11.16 -6.43 -20.67
CA SER A 307 11.49 -7.86 -20.52
C SER A 307 11.28 -8.57 -19.17
N ALA A 308 10.87 -7.94 -18.08
CA ALA A 308 10.91 -8.57 -16.77
C ALA A 308 9.52 -8.80 -16.11
N VAL A 309 8.50 -7.99 -16.40
CA VAL A 309 7.17 -8.11 -15.76
C VAL A 309 6.14 -8.56 -16.79
N THR A 310 5.48 -9.69 -16.55
CA THR A 310 4.40 -10.18 -17.43
C THR A 310 3.04 -9.85 -16.82
N VAL A 311 2.31 -8.94 -17.43
CA VAL A 311 0.92 -8.68 -17.06
C VAL A 311 0.00 -9.63 -17.82
N ALA A 312 -0.70 -10.49 -17.09
CA ALA A 312 -1.68 -11.38 -17.72
C ALA A 312 -2.83 -10.55 -18.34
N PRO A 313 -3.32 -10.93 -19.54
CA PRO A 313 -4.40 -10.21 -20.19
C PRO A 313 -5.70 -10.33 -19.35
N GLY A 314 -6.47 -9.24 -19.29
CA GLY A 314 -7.79 -9.23 -18.64
C GLY A 314 -7.78 -8.92 -17.13
N ILE A 315 -6.64 -8.60 -16.52
CA ILE A 315 -6.63 -8.07 -15.14
C ILE A 315 -7.28 -6.69 -15.16
N PRO A 316 -8.34 -6.45 -14.34
CA PRO A 316 -8.99 -5.14 -14.30
C PRO A 316 -8.07 -4.09 -13.65
N ALA A 317 -8.25 -2.82 -14.00
CA ALA A 317 -7.62 -1.74 -13.26
C ALA A 317 -8.17 -1.67 -11.83
N PRO A 318 -7.36 -1.29 -10.81
CA PRO A 318 -7.86 -1.10 -9.46
C PRO A 318 -8.96 -0.02 -9.40
N PHE A 319 -9.93 -0.22 -8.51
CA PHE A 319 -10.96 0.79 -8.25
C PHE A 319 -10.37 2.10 -7.68
N ALA A 320 -9.35 1.96 -6.82
CA ALA A 320 -8.58 3.06 -6.28
C ALA A 320 -7.18 2.57 -5.83
N GLN A 321 -6.23 3.49 -5.66
CA GLN A 321 -4.91 3.22 -5.10
C GLN A 321 -4.63 4.10 -3.87
N GLY A 322 -4.07 3.51 -2.81
CA GLY A 322 -3.61 4.19 -1.60
C GLY A 322 -2.09 4.12 -1.48
N LEU A 323 -1.41 5.25 -1.58
CA LEU A 323 0.05 5.33 -1.63
C LEU A 323 0.56 6.07 -0.41
N LEU A 324 1.10 5.33 0.58
CA LEU A 324 1.58 5.91 1.82
C LEU A 324 3.09 6.12 1.74
N TYR A 325 3.51 7.39 1.78
CA TYR A 325 4.92 7.81 1.67
C TYR A 325 5.72 6.90 0.71
N PRO A 326 5.25 6.76 -0.55
CA PRO A 326 5.72 5.72 -1.46
C PRO A 326 7.14 6.01 -1.99
N GLY A 327 7.94 4.95 -2.17
CA GLY A 327 9.23 5.05 -2.86
C GLY A 327 9.03 4.97 -4.38
N LEU A 328 8.98 6.10 -5.10
CA LEU A 328 8.52 6.16 -6.49
C LEU A 328 9.63 6.37 -7.52
N SER A 329 10.86 6.61 -7.08
CA SER A 329 12.03 6.79 -7.97
C SER A 329 13.27 6.14 -7.38
N ALA A 330 14.00 5.41 -8.20
CA ALA A 330 15.30 4.86 -7.82
C ALA A 330 16.47 5.85 -8.01
N ARG A 331 16.23 7.07 -8.52
CA ARG A 331 17.27 8.08 -8.76
C ARG A 331 17.82 8.68 -7.48
N PHE A 332 16.96 8.92 -6.48
CA PHE A 332 17.30 9.57 -5.20
C PHE A 332 17.93 10.95 -5.37
N ASP A 333 17.31 11.80 -6.20
CA ASP A 333 17.82 13.14 -6.58
C ASP A 333 16.92 14.30 -6.14
N SER A 334 15.83 14.02 -5.40
CA SER A 334 14.90 15.04 -4.89
C SER A 334 15.51 15.87 -3.73
N GLU A 335 14.97 17.06 -3.51
CA GLU A 335 15.40 17.98 -2.46
C GLU A 335 15.11 17.43 -1.06
N SER A 336 13.97 16.77 -0.87
CA SER A 336 13.62 16.12 0.40
C SER A 336 14.62 15.04 0.80
N ILE A 337 15.19 14.30 -0.16
CA ILE A 337 16.27 13.33 0.10
C ILE A 337 17.52 14.04 0.62
N ARG A 338 17.86 15.20 0.05
CA ARG A 338 19.03 15.99 0.47
C ARG A 338 18.85 16.57 1.88
N ILE A 339 17.62 16.98 2.24
CA ILE A 339 17.32 17.63 3.52
C ILE A 339 17.05 16.61 4.62
N PHE A 340 16.24 15.57 4.35
CA PHE A 340 15.74 14.62 5.35
C PHE A 340 16.39 13.25 5.26
N GLY A 341 17.38 13.06 4.39
CA GLY A 341 18.05 11.78 4.20
C GLY A 341 18.96 11.35 5.39
N GLU A 342 18.98 12.12 6.48
CA GLU A 342 19.71 11.80 7.71
C GLU A 342 18.95 12.28 8.94
N GLY A 343 18.89 11.45 9.97
CA GLY A 343 18.38 11.84 11.29
C GLY A 343 16.87 11.73 11.50
N PHE A 344 16.09 11.34 10.48
CA PHE A 344 14.62 11.29 10.51
C PHE A 344 14.04 9.90 10.19
N PHE A 345 14.56 8.86 10.82
CA PHE A 345 14.14 7.48 10.72
C PHE A 345 14.61 6.79 9.42
N LEU A 346 14.06 7.13 8.25
CA LEU A 346 14.57 6.66 6.96
C LEU A 346 15.79 7.49 6.54
N THR A 347 16.89 6.82 6.20
CA THR A 347 18.12 7.49 5.76
C THR A 347 18.43 7.21 4.30
N LEU A 348 19.11 8.15 3.64
CA LEU A 348 19.63 7.96 2.27
C LEU A 348 20.53 6.73 2.18
N GLN A 349 21.30 6.45 3.24
CA GLN A 349 22.16 5.28 3.27
C GLN A 349 21.36 3.98 3.28
N SER A 350 20.33 3.86 4.13
CA SER A 350 19.43 2.70 4.12
C SER A 350 18.68 2.57 2.80
N MET A 351 18.21 3.68 2.20
CA MET A 351 17.59 3.69 0.88
C MET A 351 18.52 3.14 -0.21
N LYS A 352 19.79 3.56 -0.23
CA LYS A 352 20.80 3.02 -1.14
C LYS A 352 21.07 1.55 -0.91
N GLY A 353 21.05 1.10 0.33
CA GLY A 353 21.18 -0.31 0.71
C GLY A 353 20.01 -1.15 0.17
N PHE A 354 18.76 -0.71 0.40
CA PHE A 354 17.56 -1.35 -0.14
C PHE A 354 17.57 -1.39 -1.67
N ARG A 355 17.90 -0.28 -2.32
CA ARG A 355 18.01 -0.26 -3.79
C ARG A 355 19.02 -1.26 -4.31
N ARG A 356 20.24 -1.35 -3.73
CA ARG A 356 21.24 -2.33 -4.15
C ARG A 356 20.76 -3.77 -4.01
N ALA A 357 19.99 -4.06 -2.97
CA ALA A 357 19.44 -5.40 -2.77
C ALA A 357 18.29 -5.70 -3.76
N TYR A 358 17.39 -4.73 -3.97
CA TYR A 358 16.20 -4.92 -4.78
C TYR A 358 16.42 -4.72 -6.29
N LEU A 359 17.20 -3.70 -6.67
CA LEU A 359 17.51 -3.31 -8.05
C LEU A 359 19.03 -3.41 -8.29
N PRO A 360 19.59 -4.61 -8.34
CA PRO A 360 21.03 -4.81 -8.53
C PRO A 360 21.52 -4.32 -9.90
N ASP A 361 20.67 -4.38 -10.94
CA ASP A 361 20.97 -3.81 -12.25
C ASP A 361 20.51 -2.35 -12.34
N GLN A 362 21.44 -1.46 -12.70
CA GLN A 362 21.12 -0.04 -12.87
C GLN A 362 20.16 0.20 -14.05
N ALA A 363 20.12 -0.67 -15.03
CA ALA A 363 19.20 -0.57 -16.16
C ALA A 363 17.72 -0.62 -15.70
N ASP A 364 17.44 -1.30 -14.58
CA ASP A 364 16.09 -1.41 -14.04
C ASP A 364 15.61 -0.16 -13.31
N TRP A 365 16.50 0.78 -12.94
CA TRP A 365 16.14 1.96 -12.14
C TRP A 365 15.14 2.89 -12.84
N GLU A 366 15.20 2.93 -14.17
CA GLU A 366 14.34 3.80 -15.01
C GLU A 366 13.04 3.10 -15.44
N LEU A 367 12.89 1.81 -15.14
CA LEU A 367 11.68 1.09 -15.51
C LEU A 367 10.48 1.56 -14.70
N ALA A 368 9.36 1.83 -15.36
CA ALA A 368 8.13 2.30 -14.71
C ALA A 368 7.61 1.33 -13.63
N ALA A 369 7.85 0.03 -13.76
CA ALA A 369 7.51 -0.98 -12.75
C ALA A 369 8.35 -0.88 -11.47
N ALA A 370 9.59 -0.38 -11.57
CA ALA A 370 10.48 -0.13 -10.44
C ALA A 370 10.35 1.31 -9.90
N SER A 371 10.16 2.27 -10.81
CA SER A 371 10.10 3.70 -10.54
C SER A 371 8.87 4.33 -11.19
N PRO A 372 7.67 4.19 -10.62
CA PRO A 372 6.41 4.69 -11.19
C PRO A 372 6.40 6.20 -11.50
N LEU A 373 7.16 7.00 -10.77
CA LEU A 373 7.31 8.43 -11.04
C LEU A 373 7.93 8.71 -12.41
N LEU A 374 8.74 7.79 -12.93
CA LEU A 374 9.44 7.90 -14.20
C LEU A 374 8.64 7.35 -15.39
N ALA A 375 7.44 6.82 -15.18
CA ALA A 375 6.57 6.38 -16.27
C ALA A 375 6.28 7.53 -17.24
N ASP A 376 6.34 7.28 -18.55
CA ASP A 376 6.03 8.29 -19.56
C ASP A 376 4.56 8.73 -19.53
N GLU A 377 3.66 7.76 -19.34
CA GLU A 377 2.22 7.94 -19.35
C GLU A 377 1.58 7.40 -18.06
N VAL A 378 0.68 8.17 -17.47
CA VAL A 378 -0.08 7.81 -16.25
C VAL A 378 -1.59 8.09 -16.39
N ASP A 379 -2.06 8.41 -17.60
CA ASP A 379 -3.48 8.52 -17.91
C ASP A 379 -4.19 7.17 -17.73
N GLY A 380 -5.46 7.22 -17.31
CA GLY A 380 -6.26 6.03 -17.07
C GLY A 380 -5.82 5.16 -15.87
N VAL A 381 -4.84 5.62 -15.08
CA VAL A 381 -4.48 5.01 -13.80
C VAL A 381 -5.60 5.23 -12.77
N ALA A 382 -5.76 4.30 -11.85
CA ALA A 382 -6.79 4.36 -10.81
C ALA A 382 -6.71 5.64 -9.97
N PRO A 383 -7.87 6.20 -9.53
CA PRO A 383 -7.91 7.31 -8.58
C PRO A 383 -7.03 7.06 -7.36
N ALA A 384 -6.36 8.09 -6.85
CA ALA A 384 -5.28 7.95 -5.88
C ALA A 384 -5.51 8.72 -4.58
N LEU A 385 -5.30 8.06 -3.44
CA LEU A 385 -4.97 8.70 -2.17
C LEU A 385 -3.45 8.67 -2.01
N VAL A 386 -2.79 9.82 -2.11
CA VAL A 386 -1.34 9.93 -1.92
C VAL A 386 -1.06 10.63 -0.60
N VAL A 387 -0.34 9.97 0.29
CA VAL A 387 -0.01 10.46 1.63
C VAL A 387 1.50 10.56 1.78
N THR A 388 2.01 11.72 2.20
CA THR A 388 3.43 11.94 2.49
C THR A 388 3.64 12.42 3.92
N ALA A 389 4.88 12.34 4.40
CA ALA A 389 5.30 12.89 5.68
C ALA A 389 6.28 14.04 5.45
N GLY A 390 6.21 15.10 6.27
CA GLY A 390 6.98 16.32 6.05
C GLY A 390 8.46 16.19 6.36
N PHE A 391 8.85 15.27 7.25
CA PHE A 391 10.23 14.97 7.61
C PHE A 391 10.64 13.60 7.03
N ASP A 392 10.47 13.44 5.71
CA ASP A 392 10.68 12.19 4.98
C ASP A 392 11.48 12.45 3.70
N PRO A 393 12.56 11.71 3.44
CA PRO A 393 13.28 11.82 2.18
C PRO A 393 12.41 11.53 0.94
N LEU A 394 11.32 10.79 1.06
CA LEU A 394 10.41 10.46 -0.05
C LEU A 394 9.25 11.47 -0.24
N CYS A 395 9.24 12.57 0.53
CA CYS A 395 8.16 13.57 0.50
C CYS A 395 7.95 14.15 -0.91
N ASP A 396 9.03 14.60 -1.55
CA ASP A 396 8.96 15.26 -2.86
C ASP A 396 8.57 14.29 -3.98
N ASP A 397 9.04 13.04 -3.92
CA ASP A 397 8.68 12.02 -4.91
C ASP A 397 7.16 11.72 -4.86
N GLY A 398 6.59 11.64 -3.64
CA GLY A 398 5.16 11.46 -3.46
C GLY A 398 4.33 12.63 -3.97
N GLN A 399 4.77 13.88 -3.69
CA GLN A 399 4.14 15.09 -4.21
C GLN A 399 4.22 15.14 -5.75
N ALA A 400 5.41 14.92 -6.31
CA ALA A 400 5.62 14.95 -7.75
C ALA A 400 4.74 13.92 -8.49
N TYR A 401 4.54 12.75 -7.90
CA TYR A 401 3.66 11.73 -8.49
C TYR A 401 2.19 12.13 -8.40
N ALA A 402 1.76 12.71 -7.29
CA ALA A 402 0.41 13.26 -7.15
C ALA A 402 0.12 14.36 -8.19
N ASP A 403 1.07 15.28 -8.41
CA ASP A 403 0.99 16.33 -9.40
C ASP A 403 0.95 15.77 -10.83
N LYS A 404 1.77 14.73 -11.11
CA LYS A 404 1.80 14.05 -12.39
C LYS A 404 0.47 13.36 -12.70
N LEU A 405 -0.10 12.62 -11.74
CA LEU A 405 -1.41 11.98 -11.86
C LEU A 405 -2.51 13.02 -12.12
N THR A 406 -2.53 14.10 -11.33
CA THR A 406 -3.50 15.20 -11.47
C THR A 406 -3.40 15.86 -12.85
N SER A 407 -2.17 16.10 -13.34
CA SER A 407 -1.93 16.68 -14.67
C SER A 407 -2.39 15.79 -15.82
N ALA A 408 -2.45 14.48 -15.60
CA ALA A 408 -2.99 13.48 -16.53
C ALA A 408 -4.51 13.26 -16.38
N GLY A 409 -5.20 14.07 -15.56
CA GLY A 409 -6.66 13.99 -15.36
C GLY A 409 -7.10 12.88 -14.40
N VAL A 410 -6.18 12.28 -13.66
CA VAL A 410 -6.51 11.29 -12.61
C VAL A 410 -6.99 12.03 -11.36
N GLU A 411 -8.07 11.55 -10.74
CA GLU A 411 -8.54 12.05 -9.46
C GLU A 411 -7.56 11.72 -8.34
N VAL A 412 -7.05 12.74 -7.63
CA VAL A 412 -6.05 12.58 -6.56
C VAL A 412 -6.49 13.30 -5.30
N GLU A 413 -6.53 12.57 -4.18
CA GLU A 413 -6.55 13.15 -2.83
C GLU A 413 -5.11 13.12 -2.29
N TYR A 414 -4.44 14.28 -2.24
CA TYR A 414 -3.09 14.42 -1.70
C TYR A 414 -3.10 14.96 -0.28
N ARG A 415 -2.30 14.33 0.61
CA ARG A 415 -2.13 14.76 2.00
C ARG A 415 -0.66 14.73 2.39
N CYS A 416 -0.12 15.86 2.86
CA CYS A 416 1.17 15.92 3.52
C CYS A 416 0.95 16.14 5.03
N TYR A 417 1.49 15.26 5.86
CA TYR A 417 1.53 15.45 7.31
C TYR A 417 2.87 16.06 7.68
N ASP A 418 2.91 17.39 7.71
CA ASP A 418 4.12 18.22 7.77
C ASP A 418 5.00 17.99 9.00
N ASP A 419 4.45 17.43 10.07
CA ASP A 419 5.12 17.19 11.35
C ASP A 419 5.52 15.71 11.57
N GLN A 420 5.28 14.83 10.58
CA GLN A 420 5.53 13.40 10.69
C GLN A 420 6.79 12.97 9.95
N VAL A 421 7.32 11.78 10.34
CA VAL A 421 8.43 11.08 9.67
C VAL A 421 7.93 9.93 8.82
N HIS A 422 8.83 9.38 7.98
CA HIS A 422 8.59 8.13 7.25
C HIS A 422 8.10 7.02 8.17
N GLY A 423 7.09 6.25 7.73
CA GLY A 423 6.58 5.11 8.50
C GLY A 423 5.58 5.44 9.61
N PHE A 424 5.17 6.71 9.77
CA PHE A 424 4.25 7.13 10.85
C PHE A 424 2.96 6.31 10.91
N PHE A 425 2.46 5.80 9.78
CA PHE A 425 1.26 4.97 9.71
C PHE A 425 1.35 3.71 10.58
N ASN A 426 2.55 3.19 10.77
CA ASN A 426 2.83 2.01 11.59
C ASN A 426 3.29 2.35 13.03
N MET A 427 3.28 3.65 13.40
CA MET A 427 3.75 4.14 14.72
C MET A 427 2.58 4.47 15.67
N GLY A 428 1.55 3.63 15.75
CA GLY A 428 0.39 3.86 16.59
C GLY A 428 0.66 3.90 18.11
N ILE A 429 1.89 3.56 18.53
CA ILE A 429 2.37 3.82 19.91
C ILE A 429 2.40 5.31 20.22
N LEU A 430 2.56 6.16 19.22
CA LEU A 430 2.41 7.60 19.28
C LEU A 430 0.95 7.96 19.01
N ALA A 431 0.30 8.62 19.96
CA ALA A 431 -1.14 8.91 19.90
C ALA A 431 -1.52 9.76 18.67
N ASP A 432 -0.66 10.72 18.32
CA ASP A 432 -0.88 11.58 17.15
C ASP A 432 -0.75 10.77 15.85
N SER A 433 0.28 9.95 15.71
CA SER A 433 0.45 9.08 14.53
C SER A 433 -0.71 8.08 14.40
N LEU A 434 -1.22 7.51 15.51
CA LEU A 434 -2.40 6.65 15.50
C LEU A 434 -3.64 7.39 14.98
N ALA A 435 -3.85 8.63 15.43
CA ALA A 435 -4.97 9.44 14.98
C ALA A 435 -4.90 9.70 13.45
N LEU A 436 -3.72 10.04 12.94
CA LEU A 436 -3.48 10.24 11.50
C LEU A 436 -3.66 8.92 10.71
N SER A 437 -3.21 7.79 11.26
CA SER A 437 -3.42 6.47 10.64
C SER A 437 -4.91 6.14 10.51
N ILE A 438 -5.73 6.50 11.51
CA ILE A 438 -7.19 6.35 11.46
C ILE A 438 -7.78 7.25 10.37
N GLU A 439 -7.32 8.50 10.24
CA GLU A 439 -7.76 9.43 9.19
C GLU A 439 -7.43 8.92 7.78
N VAL A 440 -6.25 8.34 7.61
CA VAL A 440 -5.83 7.73 6.33
C VAL A 440 -6.72 6.51 5.99
N CYS A 441 -6.95 5.62 6.95
CA CYS A 441 -7.83 4.47 6.76
C CYS A 441 -9.28 4.87 6.41
N ASP A 442 -9.79 5.94 7.06
CA ASP A 442 -11.12 6.48 6.80
C ASP A 442 -11.20 7.13 5.41
N ALA A 443 -10.15 7.87 4.98
CA ALA A 443 -10.07 8.46 3.65
C ALA A 443 -10.09 7.36 2.56
N MET A 444 -9.26 6.33 2.72
CA MET A 444 -9.28 5.19 1.79
C MET A 444 -10.64 4.48 1.80
N GLY A 445 -11.26 4.33 2.98
CA GLY A 445 -12.61 3.78 3.09
C GLY A 445 -13.65 4.59 2.31
N ARG A 446 -13.64 5.92 2.43
CA ARG A 446 -14.54 6.78 1.64
C ARG A 446 -14.32 6.62 0.14
N MET A 447 -13.07 6.55 -0.30
CA MET A 447 -12.73 6.35 -1.71
C MET A 447 -13.25 5.01 -2.23
N MET A 448 -13.13 3.93 -1.44
CA MET A 448 -13.58 2.59 -1.81
C MET A 448 -15.11 2.40 -1.78
N HIS A 449 -15.83 3.19 -0.97
CA HIS A 449 -17.29 3.09 -0.81
C HIS A 449 -18.06 4.19 -1.57
N ARG A 450 -17.37 5.04 -2.35
CA ARG A 450 -18.06 6.05 -3.16
C ARG A 450 -18.95 5.37 -4.21
N ASP A 451 -20.07 5.99 -4.52
CA ASP A 451 -20.87 5.61 -5.68
C ASP A 451 -20.06 5.96 -6.95
N ASP A 452 -20.23 5.18 -8.00
CA ASP A 452 -19.60 5.50 -9.28
C ASP A 452 -19.99 6.93 -9.68
N PRO A 453 -19.03 7.77 -10.09
CA PRO A 453 -19.39 9.06 -10.65
C PRO A 453 -20.32 8.78 -11.84
N THR A 454 -21.53 9.33 -11.77
CA THR A 454 -22.46 9.29 -12.90
C THR A 454 -21.70 9.76 -14.14
N PRO A 455 -21.67 8.98 -15.25
CA PRO A 455 -21.02 9.46 -16.46
C PRO A 455 -21.56 10.86 -16.75
N THR A 456 -20.69 11.86 -16.77
CA THR A 456 -21.06 13.16 -17.29
C THR A 456 -21.44 12.93 -18.74
N GLU A 457 -22.74 13.05 -19.03
CA GLU A 457 -23.23 13.07 -20.40
C GLU A 457 -22.45 14.14 -21.17
N GLU A 458 -21.57 13.69 -22.09
CA GLU A 458 -20.94 14.54 -23.10
C GLU A 458 -21.92 14.87 -24.22
#